data_669aab54c17869507cb6fd281e09da78
#
_entry.id   669aab54c17869507cb6fd281e09da78
#
_cell.length_a   1.000
_cell.length_b   1.000
_cell.length_c   1.000
_cell.angle_alpha   90.00
_cell.angle_beta   90.00
_cell.angle_gamma   90.00
#
_symmetry.space_group_name_H-M   'P 1'
#
loop_
_entity.id
_entity.type
_entity.pdbx_description
1 polymer ?
#
loop_
_entity_poly.entity_id
_entity_poly.type
_entity_poly.pdbx_seq_one_letter_code
_entity_poly.pdbx_strand_id
1 'polypeptide(L)'
;MSLAEIRLDDKYRLATGHLYLTGTQALTRLPMLQKQRDTAAGLNTACFISGYRGSPLGGLDKSLWEAREFLQQNAIHFQPGVNEELGATAVWGSQQTNLFPGARYDGVFAMWYGKGPGVDRSGDVFKHGNSAGVSPHGGVLVLAGDDHGCKSSTIAHQSEHAFIAASMPVLNPANVQEILDYGIIGWELSRYSGCWVALKTIAENVDSSAVVDVDPQRIQVTLPDDFELPEDGVHIRWPDPPLAQEKRLNVYKIYAARAFARANGLNKVMLDSPSPRLGIITTGKSYLDVRQALDDLGLDEALCAQVGLRVLKIGMSWPLEPVSVHGFAEGLDEILVVEEKRSIIEDQLTGQLYNWPVGKRPRVVGEFDEQGQSLLCLLYTSDAADE
;
A
#
# COMPACT_ATOMS: atom_id res chain seq x y z
N MET A 1 30.51 -22.63 14.93
CA MET A 1 29.33 -21.77 15.00
C MET A 1 28.30 -22.48 15.86
N SER A 2 27.91 -21.91 17.02
CA SER A 2 26.77 -22.45 17.77
C SER A 2 25.50 -22.15 16.95
N LEU A 3 24.66 -23.17 16.76
CA LEU A 3 23.34 -22.99 16.19
C LEU A 3 22.58 -21.98 17.07
N ALA A 4 22.05 -20.92 16.50
CA ALA A 4 21.18 -20.00 17.23
C ALA A 4 19.96 -20.79 17.72
N GLU A 5 19.60 -20.65 18.99
CA GLU A 5 18.38 -21.25 19.53
C GLU A 5 17.19 -20.51 18.93
N ILE A 6 16.46 -21.17 18.04
CA ILE A 6 15.26 -20.61 17.37
C ILE A 6 14.03 -20.94 18.22
N ARG A 7 13.22 -19.92 18.54
CA ARG A 7 11.97 -20.06 19.29
C ARG A 7 10.78 -19.64 18.44
N LEU A 8 9.61 -20.25 18.68
CA LEU A 8 8.39 -19.91 17.95
C LEU A 8 7.95 -18.45 18.18
N ASP A 9 8.34 -17.85 19.30
CA ASP A 9 8.03 -16.46 19.64
C ASP A 9 8.98 -15.44 19.01
N ASP A 10 10.06 -15.87 18.36
CA ASP A 10 11.02 -14.97 17.72
C ASP A 10 10.34 -14.06 16.69
N LYS A 11 9.29 -14.57 16.02
CA LYS A 11 8.44 -13.80 15.11
C LYS A 11 7.83 -12.53 15.75
N TYR A 12 7.74 -12.48 17.09
CA TYR A 12 7.23 -11.33 17.84
C TYR A 12 8.31 -10.59 18.64
N ARG A 13 9.37 -11.28 19.06
CA ARG A 13 10.37 -10.78 20.01
C ARG A 13 11.66 -10.30 19.38
N LEU A 14 12.06 -10.91 18.26
CA LEU A 14 13.34 -10.56 17.65
C LEU A 14 13.35 -9.09 17.24
N ALA A 15 14.27 -8.29 17.77
CA ALA A 15 14.29 -6.86 17.51
C ALA A 15 14.79 -6.55 16.08
N THR A 16 15.80 -7.27 15.63
CA THR A 16 16.45 -7.11 14.32
C THR A 16 16.86 -8.47 13.75
N GLY A 17 17.14 -8.54 12.47
CA GLY A 17 17.60 -9.74 11.78
C GLY A 17 16.54 -10.37 10.89
N HIS A 18 16.76 -11.65 10.53
CA HIS A 18 15.93 -12.34 9.54
C HIS A 18 15.01 -13.36 10.18
N LEU A 19 13.74 -13.36 9.77
CA LEU A 19 12.72 -14.30 10.20
C LEU A 19 12.02 -14.92 9.00
N TYR A 20 11.63 -16.20 9.12
CA TYR A 20 10.74 -16.82 8.16
C TYR A 20 9.29 -16.58 8.59
N LEU A 21 8.56 -15.76 7.85
CA LEU A 21 7.19 -15.35 8.16
C LEU A 21 6.25 -15.62 6.99
N THR A 22 5.00 -15.94 7.31
CA THR A 22 3.89 -15.80 6.35
C THR A 22 3.48 -14.33 6.26
N GLY A 23 2.78 -13.95 5.17
CA GLY A 23 2.23 -12.60 5.04
C GLY A 23 1.29 -12.23 6.20
N THR A 24 0.44 -13.17 6.66
CA THR A 24 -0.40 -12.98 7.85
C THR A 24 0.42 -12.72 9.11
N GLN A 25 1.54 -13.43 9.31
CA GLN A 25 2.44 -13.19 10.43
C GLN A 25 3.18 -11.85 10.31
N ALA A 26 3.54 -11.44 9.09
CA ALA A 26 4.11 -10.13 8.82
C ALA A 26 3.12 -9.00 9.17
N LEU A 27 1.84 -9.12 8.77
CA LEU A 27 0.79 -8.18 9.16
C LEU A 27 0.58 -8.10 10.67
N THR A 28 0.69 -9.22 11.38
CA THR A 28 0.59 -9.26 12.86
C THR A 28 1.81 -8.59 13.52
N ARG A 29 3.00 -8.76 12.94
CA ARG A 29 4.26 -8.15 13.41
C ARG A 29 4.33 -6.66 13.13
N LEU A 30 3.78 -6.20 12.03
CA LEU A 30 3.90 -4.85 11.49
C LEU A 30 3.62 -3.73 12.52
N PRO A 31 2.52 -3.74 13.31
CA PRO A 31 2.27 -2.71 14.31
C PRO A 31 3.30 -2.69 15.45
N MET A 32 3.95 -3.82 15.75
CA MET A 32 5.03 -3.86 16.73
C MET A 32 6.29 -3.14 16.19
N LEU A 33 6.59 -3.29 14.89
CA LEU A 33 7.70 -2.58 14.24
C LEU A 33 7.46 -1.07 14.25
N GLN A 34 6.24 -0.62 13.93
CA GLN A 34 5.91 0.81 13.99
C GLN A 34 6.05 1.35 15.42
N LYS A 35 5.58 0.61 16.43
CA LYS A 35 5.75 1.00 17.82
C LYS A 35 7.21 1.12 18.24
N GLN A 36 8.06 0.20 17.78
CA GLN A 36 9.50 0.25 18.03
C GLN A 36 10.16 1.49 17.40
N ARG A 37 9.76 1.84 16.15
CA ARG A 37 10.19 3.06 15.48
C ARG A 37 9.80 4.32 16.25
N ASP A 38 8.54 4.40 16.63
CA ASP A 38 8.02 5.54 17.40
C ASP A 38 8.74 5.70 18.73
N THR A 39 8.97 4.59 19.44
CA THR A 39 9.72 4.60 20.69
C THR A 39 11.16 5.06 20.48
N ALA A 40 11.82 4.61 19.42
CA ALA A 40 13.18 5.05 19.08
C ALA A 40 13.25 6.54 18.71
N ALA A 41 12.16 7.09 18.14
CA ALA A 41 11.99 8.51 17.86
C ALA A 41 11.56 9.35 19.11
N GLY A 42 11.44 8.73 20.28
CA GLY A 42 11.02 9.39 21.52
C GLY A 42 9.51 9.64 21.65
N LEU A 43 8.68 9.02 20.80
CA LEU A 43 7.23 9.17 20.82
C LEU A 43 6.57 8.09 21.70
N ASN A 44 5.66 8.50 22.54
CA ASN A 44 4.79 7.62 23.32
C ASN A 44 3.46 7.38 22.59
N THR A 45 3.49 6.58 21.54
CA THR A 45 2.29 6.22 20.78
C THR A 45 1.62 4.94 21.29
N ALA A 46 0.35 4.74 20.93
CA ALA A 46 -0.35 3.47 21.02
C ALA A 46 -0.88 3.06 19.64
N CYS A 47 -1.33 1.80 19.53
CA CYS A 47 -1.99 1.32 18.32
C CYS A 47 -3.39 0.82 18.61
N PHE A 48 -4.31 1.06 17.68
CA PHE A 48 -5.66 0.50 17.69
C PHE A 48 -5.93 -0.30 16.41
N ILE A 49 -6.29 -1.59 16.56
CA ILE A 49 -6.57 -2.49 15.45
C ILE A 49 -8.04 -2.92 15.52
N SER A 50 -8.80 -2.67 14.47
CA SER A 50 -10.19 -3.12 14.34
C SER A 50 -10.54 -3.41 12.89
N GLY A 51 -11.53 -4.27 12.68
CA GLY A 51 -11.98 -4.70 11.36
C GLY A 51 -12.83 -5.95 11.47
N TYR A 52 -12.99 -6.66 10.38
CA TYR A 52 -13.79 -7.88 10.36
C TYR A 52 -13.13 -8.94 9.47
N ARG A 53 -13.12 -10.18 9.97
CA ARG A 53 -12.46 -11.31 9.30
C ARG A 53 -13.11 -11.66 7.96
N GLY A 54 -12.28 -11.99 6.98
CA GLY A 54 -12.69 -12.46 5.67
C GLY A 54 -11.45 -12.81 4.84
N SER A 55 -11.53 -13.88 4.03
CA SER A 55 -10.40 -14.27 3.17
C SER A 55 -10.09 -13.18 2.13
N PRO A 56 -8.79 -12.94 1.83
CA PRO A 56 -7.61 -13.65 2.29
C PRO A 56 -7.13 -13.28 3.71
N LEU A 57 -7.72 -12.29 4.38
CA LEU A 57 -7.33 -11.88 5.74
C LEU A 57 -8.04 -12.68 6.86
N GLY A 58 -8.66 -13.81 6.54
CA GLY A 58 -9.44 -14.62 7.49
C GLY A 58 -8.66 -15.17 8.67
N GLY A 59 -7.35 -15.37 8.50
CA GLY A 59 -6.43 -15.83 9.55
C GLY A 59 -5.88 -14.73 10.46
N LEU A 60 -6.05 -13.46 10.10
CA LEU A 60 -5.43 -12.33 10.81
C LEU A 60 -5.96 -12.18 12.24
N ASP A 61 -7.28 -12.30 12.46
CA ASP A 61 -7.89 -12.27 13.80
C ASP A 61 -7.23 -13.29 14.73
N LYS A 62 -7.13 -14.54 14.27
CA LYS A 62 -6.50 -15.61 15.05
C LYS A 62 -5.05 -15.29 15.38
N SER A 63 -4.29 -14.82 14.40
CA SER A 63 -2.88 -14.46 14.57
C SER A 63 -2.71 -13.30 15.57
N LEU A 64 -3.58 -12.29 15.53
CA LEU A 64 -3.59 -11.19 16.50
C LEU A 64 -3.96 -11.67 17.92
N TRP A 65 -4.94 -12.58 18.06
CA TRP A 65 -5.27 -13.17 19.35
C TRP A 65 -4.14 -14.03 19.93
N GLU A 66 -3.45 -14.80 19.10
CA GLU A 66 -2.27 -15.56 19.50
C GLU A 66 -1.13 -14.66 19.97
N ALA A 67 -0.98 -13.49 19.34
CA ALA A 67 0.04 -12.50 19.66
C ALA A 67 -0.34 -11.54 20.81
N ARG A 68 -1.52 -11.69 21.45
CA ARG A 68 -2.11 -10.68 22.36
C ARG A 68 -1.17 -10.17 23.46
N GLU A 69 -0.34 -11.03 24.04
CA GLU A 69 0.60 -10.64 25.09
C GLU A 69 1.68 -9.69 24.55
N PHE A 70 2.19 -9.97 23.35
CA PHE A 70 3.17 -9.13 22.67
C PHE A 70 2.55 -7.80 22.21
N LEU A 71 1.31 -7.83 21.75
CA LEU A 71 0.54 -6.63 21.40
C LEU A 71 0.39 -5.72 22.62
N GLN A 72 -0.05 -6.27 23.74
CA GLN A 72 -0.23 -5.52 24.99
C GLN A 72 1.08 -4.90 25.50
N GLN A 73 2.18 -5.64 25.45
CA GLN A 73 3.52 -5.14 25.81
C GLN A 73 3.96 -3.94 24.96
N ASN A 74 3.43 -3.82 23.75
CA ASN A 74 3.70 -2.73 22.81
C ASN A 74 2.59 -1.65 22.78
N ALA A 75 1.68 -1.61 23.76
CA ALA A 75 0.55 -0.69 23.80
C ALA A 75 -0.34 -0.78 22.53
N ILE A 76 -0.49 -1.98 21.98
CA ILE A 76 -1.33 -2.28 20.82
C ILE A 76 -2.63 -2.93 21.32
N HIS A 77 -3.76 -2.29 21.04
CA HIS A 77 -5.08 -2.78 21.38
C HIS A 77 -5.78 -3.35 20.16
N PHE A 78 -6.07 -4.66 20.20
CA PHE A 78 -6.84 -5.34 19.16
C PHE A 78 -8.27 -5.59 19.66
N GLN A 79 -9.24 -5.07 18.92
CA GLN A 79 -10.65 -5.28 19.15
C GLN A 79 -11.37 -5.48 17.81
N PRO A 80 -11.74 -6.72 17.43
CA PRO A 80 -12.48 -6.95 16.19
C PRO A 80 -13.83 -6.21 16.24
N GLY A 81 -14.25 -5.69 15.10
CA GLY A 81 -15.55 -5.06 14.93
C GLY A 81 -16.68 -6.08 14.91
N VAL A 82 -17.89 -5.65 15.22
CA VAL A 82 -19.11 -6.44 14.98
C VAL A 82 -19.36 -6.60 13.48
N ASN A 83 -18.92 -5.61 12.71
CA ASN A 83 -18.83 -5.62 11.28
C ASN A 83 -17.73 -4.64 10.82
N GLU A 84 -17.46 -4.60 9.52
CA GLU A 84 -16.39 -3.81 8.91
C GLU A 84 -16.57 -2.30 9.13
N GLU A 85 -17.79 -1.79 8.95
CA GLU A 85 -18.13 -0.37 9.10
C GLU A 85 -17.94 0.11 10.54
N LEU A 86 -18.42 -0.66 11.54
CA LEU A 86 -18.20 -0.33 12.94
C LEU A 86 -16.73 -0.42 13.33
N GLY A 87 -15.97 -1.36 12.75
CA GLY A 87 -14.51 -1.40 12.88
C GLY A 87 -13.85 -0.15 12.35
N ALA A 88 -14.24 0.33 11.17
CA ALA A 88 -13.74 1.56 10.56
C ALA A 88 -14.11 2.80 11.38
N THR A 89 -15.33 2.85 11.93
CA THR A 89 -15.80 3.93 12.81
C THR A 89 -14.96 4.00 14.09
N ALA A 90 -14.64 2.85 14.68
CA ALA A 90 -13.77 2.79 15.86
C ALA A 90 -12.34 3.25 15.56
N VAL A 91 -11.80 2.88 14.39
CA VAL A 91 -10.51 3.37 13.89
C VAL A 91 -10.54 4.89 13.71
N TRP A 92 -11.60 5.46 13.11
CA TRP A 92 -11.76 6.91 13.03
C TRP A 92 -11.80 7.58 14.41
N GLY A 93 -12.53 6.98 15.36
CA GLY A 93 -12.55 7.44 16.74
C GLY A 93 -11.17 7.52 17.38
N SER A 94 -10.27 6.58 17.08
CA SER A 94 -8.89 6.57 17.60
C SER A 94 -8.09 7.80 17.17
N GLN A 95 -8.36 8.35 15.98
CA GLN A 95 -7.68 9.55 15.46
C GLN A 95 -8.12 10.84 16.14
N GLN A 96 -9.24 10.81 16.88
CA GLN A 96 -9.79 11.96 17.59
C GLN A 96 -9.27 12.09 19.03
N THR A 97 -8.49 11.12 19.49
CA THR A 97 -8.01 11.03 20.89
C THR A 97 -7.31 12.32 21.35
N ASN A 98 -6.53 12.96 20.46
CA ASN A 98 -5.74 14.15 20.79
C ASN A 98 -6.48 15.48 20.53
N LEU A 99 -7.77 15.44 20.13
CA LEU A 99 -8.59 16.65 19.94
C LEU A 99 -9.07 17.23 21.29
N PHE A 100 -9.04 16.44 22.33
CA PHE A 100 -9.55 16.81 23.67
C PHE A 100 -8.50 16.60 24.75
N PRO A 101 -8.57 17.34 25.87
CA PRO A 101 -7.66 17.15 26.99
C PRO A 101 -7.75 15.75 27.61
N GLY A 102 -6.62 15.23 28.12
CA GLY A 102 -6.56 13.96 28.82
C GLY A 102 -6.04 12.79 27.98
N ALA A 103 -5.60 13.04 26.76
CA ALA A 103 -4.88 12.03 25.99
C ALA A 103 -3.64 11.51 26.75
N ARG A 104 -3.45 10.19 26.76
CA ARG A 104 -2.33 9.52 27.44
C ARG A 104 -1.14 9.25 26.51
N TYR A 105 -1.40 9.34 25.20
CA TYR A 105 -0.43 9.06 24.15
C TYR A 105 -0.27 10.27 23.25
N ASP A 106 0.90 10.42 22.65
CA ASP A 106 1.19 11.47 21.68
C ASP A 106 0.36 11.31 20.40
N GLY A 107 -0.04 10.07 20.10
CA GLY A 107 -0.95 9.70 19.03
C GLY A 107 -1.33 8.23 19.11
N VAL A 108 -2.39 7.87 18.40
CA VAL A 108 -2.81 6.48 18.22
C VAL A 108 -2.74 6.16 16.74
N PHE A 109 -1.70 5.40 16.32
CA PHE A 109 -1.72 4.87 14.95
C PHE A 109 -2.71 3.69 14.88
N ALA A 110 -3.34 3.51 13.74
CA ALA A 110 -4.42 2.55 13.66
C ALA A 110 -4.35 1.68 12.41
N MET A 111 -4.94 0.49 12.51
CA MET A 111 -5.05 -0.46 11.43
C MET A 111 -6.49 -0.98 11.34
N TRP A 112 -7.11 -0.75 10.19
CA TRP A 112 -8.35 -1.41 9.82
C TRP A 112 -8.05 -2.61 8.92
N TYR A 113 -8.85 -3.68 8.99
CA TYR A 113 -8.72 -4.81 8.08
C TYR A 113 -10.09 -5.35 7.67
N GLY A 114 -10.20 -5.75 6.41
CA GLY A 114 -11.38 -6.37 5.86
C GLY A 114 -11.17 -6.86 4.43
N LYS A 115 -12.04 -7.74 3.95
CA LYS A 115 -12.05 -8.13 2.55
C LYS A 115 -12.80 -7.11 1.68
N GLY A 116 -12.73 -7.25 0.35
CA GLY A 116 -13.35 -6.34 -0.61
C GLY A 116 -14.79 -5.94 -0.30
N PRO A 117 -15.76 -6.86 -0.06
CA PRO A 117 -17.12 -6.47 0.35
C PRO A 117 -17.17 -5.65 1.65
N GLY A 118 -16.19 -5.83 2.55
CA GLY A 118 -16.06 -5.01 3.75
C GLY A 118 -15.56 -3.61 3.44
N VAL A 119 -14.69 -3.45 2.42
CA VAL A 119 -14.28 -2.14 1.92
C VAL A 119 -15.50 -1.37 1.39
N ASP A 120 -16.33 -2.00 0.55
CA ASP A 120 -17.56 -1.38 0.03
C ASP A 120 -18.50 -0.96 1.16
N ARG A 121 -18.70 -1.82 2.14
CA ARG A 121 -19.55 -1.56 3.30
C ARG A 121 -19.07 -0.37 4.12
N SER A 122 -17.75 -0.17 4.20
CA SER A 122 -17.12 0.89 5.00
C SER A 122 -16.92 2.19 4.22
N GLY A 123 -17.39 2.28 2.97
CA GLY A 123 -17.10 3.39 2.06
C GLY A 123 -17.48 4.77 2.59
N ASP A 124 -18.60 4.89 3.31
CA ASP A 124 -19.00 6.17 3.93
C ASP A 124 -18.00 6.59 5.03
N VAL A 125 -17.64 5.67 5.92
CA VAL A 125 -16.68 5.94 7.00
C VAL A 125 -15.29 6.27 6.43
N PHE A 126 -14.87 5.59 5.37
CA PHE A 126 -13.59 5.88 4.72
C PHE A 126 -13.56 7.29 4.13
N LYS A 127 -14.64 7.74 3.48
CA LYS A 127 -14.75 9.11 2.97
C LYS A 127 -14.69 10.14 4.10
N HIS A 128 -15.46 9.95 5.14
CA HIS A 128 -15.48 10.86 6.28
C HIS A 128 -14.16 10.85 7.05
N GLY A 129 -13.60 9.69 7.37
CA GLY A 129 -12.34 9.55 8.09
C GLY A 129 -11.16 10.12 7.32
N ASN A 130 -11.07 9.83 6.02
CA ASN A 130 -10.02 10.38 5.16
C ASN A 130 -10.17 11.90 4.98
N SER A 131 -11.38 12.42 4.81
CA SER A 131 -11.63 13.86 4.72
C SER A 131 -11.21 14.57 6.00
N ALA A 132 -11.65 14.07 7.16
CA ALA A 132 -11.27 14.62 8.47
C ALA A 132 -9.75 14.53 8.72
N GLY A 133 -9.14 13.40 8.36
CA GLY A 133 -7.70 13.18 8.49
C GLY A 133 -7.30 12.35 9.70
N VAL A 134 -6.02 12.41 10.02
CA VAL A 134 -5.38 11.66 11.10
C VAL A 134 -4.70 12.60 12.10
N SER A 135 -4.43 12.13 13.32
CA SER A 135 -3.62 12.89 14.27
C SER A 135 -2.13 12.91 13.83
N PRO A 136 -1.34 13.94 14.20
CA PRO A 136 0.05 14.09 13.75
C PRO A 136 0.94 12.88 14.01
N HIS A 137 0.79 12.23 15.18
CA HIS A 137 1.52 11.03 15.56
C HIS A 137 0.64 9.77 15.54
N GLY A 138 -0.54 9.86 14.88
CA GLY A 138 -1.43 8.73 14.63
C GLY A 138 -1.13 8.07 13.29
N GLY A 139 -2.03 8.25 12.36
CA GLY A 139 -2.00 7.62 11.04
C GLY A 139 -2.88 6.39 10.97
N VAL A 140 -3.45 6.14 9.79
CA VAL A 140 -4.35 5.01 9.55
C VAL A 140 -3.88 4.19 8.36
N LEU A 141 -3.70 2.89 8.58
CA LEU A 141 -3.46 1.89 7.54
C LEU A 141 -4.72 1.03 7.37
N VAL A 142 -5.23 0.95 6.15
CA VAL A 142 -6.42 0.17 5.79
C VAL A 142 -5.96 -1.06 5.02
N LEU A 143 -5.97 -2.23 5.66
CA LEU A 143 -5.65 -3.51 5.01
C LEU A 143 -6.86 -4.01 4.24
N ALA A 144 -6.78 -3.97 2.92
CA ALA A 144 -7.81 -4.53 2.04
C ALA A 144 -7.37 -5.90 1.53
N GLY A 145 -8.12 -6.93 1.88
CA GLY A 145 -7.92 -8.28 1.35
C GLY A 145 -8.78 -8.50 0.11
N ASP A 146 -8.17 -8.40 -1.07
CA ASP A 146 -8.85 -8.63 -2.33
C ASP A 146 -8.80 -10.11 -2.74
N ASP A 147 -9.90 -10.59 -3.29
CA ASP A 147 -10.07 -11.94 -3.82
C ASP A 147 -10.40 -11.82 -5.32
N HIS A 148 -9.36 -11.64 -6.12
CA HIS A 148 -9.48 -11.40 -7.55
C HIS A 148 -10.09 -12.57 -8.31
N GLY A 149 -9.80 -13.80 -7.88
CA GLY A 149 -10.31 -15.04 -8.47
C GLY A 149 -11.65 -15.51 -7.91
N CYS A 150 -12.24 -14.80 -6.93
CA CYS A 150 -13.47 -15.20 -6.26
C CYS A 150 -13.40 -16.59 -5.59
N LYS A 151 -12.19 -16.98 -5.11
CA LYS A 151 -11.94 -18.31 -4.51
C LYS A 151 -12.75 -18.54 -3.24
N SER A 152 -13.02 -17.48 -2.47
CA SER A 152 -13.74 -17.53 -1.19
C SER A 152 -14.78 -16.42 -1.02
N SER A 153 -15.07 -15.67 -2.07
CA SER A 153 -16.07 -14.60 -2.13
C SER A 153 -17.17 -14.96 -3.12
N THR A 154 -18.34 -14.33 -3.03
CA THR A 154 -19.44 -14.55 -3.97
C THR A 154 -19.25 -13.82 -5.30
N ILE A 155 -18.39 -12.79 -5.32
CA ILE A 155 -17.97 -12.04 -6.51
C ILE A 155 -16.49 -11.72 -6.40
N ALA A 156 -15.84 -11.61 -7.56
CA ALA A 156 -14.46 -11.11 -7.64
C ALA A 156 -14.38 -9.65 -7.19
N HIS A 157 -13.31 -9.28 -6.50
CA HIS A 157 -13.18 -7.97 -5.89
C HIS A 157 -11.86 -7.29 -6.28
N GLN A 158 -11.96 -5.96 -6.45
CA GLN A 158 -10.83 -5.05 -6.67
C GLN A 158 -11.13 -3.74 -5.92
N SER A 159 -10.48 -3.56 -4.77
CA SER A 159 -10.81 -2.50 -3.83
C SER A 159 -10.27 -1.12 -4.21
N GLU A 160 -9.30 -1.01 -5.12
CA GLU A 160 -8.69 0.26 -5.50
C GLU A 160 -9.73 1.30 -5.94
N HIS A 161 -10.74 0.91 -6.71
CA HIS A 161 -11.78 1.83 -7.17
C HIS A 161 -12.57 2.47 -6.02
N ALA A 162 -12.83 1.71 -4.94
CA ALA A 162 -13.49 2.22 -3.75
C ALA A 162 -12.57 3.23 -3.01
N PHE A 163 -11.27 2.95 -2.93
CA PHE A 163 -10.29 3.85 -2.34
C PHE A 163 -10.10 5.13 -3.17
N ILE A 164 -10.09 5.03 -4.50
CA ILE A 164 -10.07 6.18 -5.40
C ILE A 164 -11.30 7.08 -5.14
N ALA A 165 -12.49 6.48 -5.02
CA ALA A 165 -13.72 7.21 -4.70
C ALA A 165 -13.71 7.86 -3.30
N ALA A 166 -12.89 7.34 -2.37
CA ALA A 166 -12.64 7.91 -1.05
C ALA A 166 -11.41 8.82 -0.99
N SER A 167 -10.69 9.01 -2.10
CA SER A 167 -9.44 9.78 -2.19
C SER A 167 -8.35 9.28 -1.24
N MET A 168 -8.24 7.96 -1.08
CA MET A 168 -7.25 7.31 -0.23
C MET A 168 -6.08 6.77 -1.06
N PRO A 169 -4.82 7.11 -0.76
CA PRO A 169 -3.66 6.50 -1.40
C PRO A 169 -3.65 4.97 -1.21
N VAL A 170 -3.19 4.25 -2.25
CA VAL A 170 -3.15 2.79 -2.28
C VAL A 170 -1.72 2.31 -2.50
N LEU A 171 -1.19 1.55 -1.55
CA LEU A 171 0.07 0.83 -1.63
C LEU A 171 -0.18 -0.63 -2.01
N ASN A 172 0.62 -1.16 -2.93
CA ASN A 172 0.43 -2.50 -3.47
C ASN A 172 1.72 -3.33 -3.34
N PRO A 173 1.91 -4.05 -2.21
CA PRO A 173 3.09 -4.87 -1.99
C PRO A 173 3.09 -6.13 -2.86
N ALA A 174 4.26 -6.49 -3.39
CA ALA A 174 4.44 -7.67 -4.22
C ALA A 174 4.65 -8.96 -3.40
N ASN A 175 5.24 -8.86 -2.21
CA ASN A 175 5.67 -10.00 -1.41
C ASN A 175 5.62 -9.71 0.10
N VAL A 176 6.00 -10.71 0.92
CA VAL A 176 5.96 -10.63 2.39
C VAL A 176 6.86 -9.53 2.95
N GLN A 177 8.05 -9.30 2.35
CA GLN A 177 8.92 -8.22 2.80
C GLN A 177 8.27 -6.85 2.56
N GLU A 178 7.67 -6.66 1.40
CA GLU A 178 7.01 -5.39 1.07
C GLU A 178 5.73 -5.15 1.89
N ILE A 179 5.10 -6.18 2.43
CA ILE A 179 4.02 -5.99 3.43
C ILE A 179 4.56 -5.22 4.64
N LEU A 180 5.74 -5.59 5.15
CA LEU A 180 6.37 -4.87 6.27
C LEU A 180 6.82 -3.46 5.85
N ASP A 181 7.47 -3.34 4.70
CA ASP A 181 8.04 -2.09 4.22
C ASP A 181 6.96 -1.05 3.90
N TYR A 182 5.99 -1.46 3.09
CA TYR A 182 4.90 -0.57 2.71
C TYR A 182 3.92 -0.32 3.85
N GLY A 183 3.83 -1.23 4.82
CA GLY A 183 3.07 -0.98 6.03
C GLY A 183 3.66 0.16 6.87
N ILE A 184 4.98 0.15 7.10
CA ILE A 184 5.70 1.24 7.77
C ILE A 184 5.58 2.53 6.95
N ILE A 185 5.89 2.48 5.66
CA ILE A 185 5.76 3.61 4.75
C ILE A 185 4.32 4.15 4.75
N GLY A 186 3.32 3.28 4.82
CA GLY A 186 1.91 3.65 4.82
C GLY A 186 1.51 4.49 6.03
N TRP A 187 1.97 4.17 7.23
CA TRP A 187 1.72 5.02 8.40
C TRP A 187 2.48 6.35 8.32
N GLU A 188 3.74 6.35 7.87
CA GLU A 188 4.49 7.59 7.70
C GLU A 188 3.90 8.48 6.60
N LEU A 189 3.45 7.89 5.49
CA LEU A 189 2.68 8.58 4.45
C LEU A 189 1.37 9.17 5.01
N SER A 190 0.65 8.38 5.83
CA SER A 190 -0.58 8.82 6.48
C SER A 190 -0.33 10.01 7.42
N ARG A 191 0.72 9.96 8.22
CA ARG A 191 1.14 11.05 9.11
C ARG A 191 1.52 12.30 8.33
N TYR A 192 2.30 12.17 7.26
CA TYR A 192 2.75 13.31 6.47
C TYR A 192 1.61 13.97 5.68
N SER A 193 0.82 13.17 4.98
CA SER A 193 -0.23 13.68 4.08
C SER A 193 -1.56 13.99 4.78
N GLY A 194 -1.79 13.45 5.97
CA GLY A 194 -3.08 13.50 6.65
C GLY A 194 -4.13 12.54 6.06
N CYS A 195 -3.78 11.72 5.06
CA CYS A 195 -4.68 10.74 4.46
C CYS A 195 -4.76 9.45 5.27
N TRP A 196 -5.87 8.74 5.19
CA TRP A 196 -5.90 7.30 5.41
C TRP A 196 -5.23 6.62 4.22
N VAL A 197 -4.45 5.59 4.45
CA VAL A 197 -3.67 4.91 3.41
C VAL A 197 -4.10 3.45 3.33
N ALA A 198 -4.46 2.99 2.14
CA ALA A 198 -4.78 1.59 1.89
C ALA A 198 -3.51 0.78 1.59
N LEU A 199 -3.43 -0.42 2.16
CA LEU A 199 -2.45 -1.45 1.82
C LEU A 199 -3.22 -2.63 1.23
N LYS A 200 -3.12 -2.81 -0.07
CA LYS A 200 -3.77 -3.91 -0.78
C LYS A 200 -3.03 -5.21 -0.48
N THR A 201 -3.78 -6.24 -0.12
CA THR A 201 -3.28 -7.59 0.07
C THR A 201 -4.14 -8.57 -0.73
N ILE A 202 -3.53 -9.65 -1.17
CA ILE A 202 -4.17 -10.74 -1.91
C ILE A 202 -3.71 -12.08 -1.34
N ALA A 203 -4.39 -13.17 -1.67
CA ALA A 203 -4.02 -14.51 -1.18
C ALA A 203 -2.55 -14.83 -1.44
N GLU A 204 -2.07 -14.49 -2.64
CA GLU A 204 -0.70 -14.77 -3.12
C GLU A 204 0.40 -14.12 -2.27
N ASN A 205 0.12 -13.01 -1.57
CA ASN A 205 1.12 -12.39 -0.69
C ASN A 205 0.86 -12.63 0.81
N VAL A 206 -0.38 -12.85 1.26
CA VAL A 206 -0.65 -13.13 2.70
C VAL A 206 -0.50 -14.59 3.08
N ASP A 207 -0.76 -15.53 2.16
CA ASP A 207 -0.61 -16.96 2.39
C ASP A 207 0.79 -17.47 2.03
N SER A 208 1.55 -16.71 1.24
CA SER A 208 2.95 -17.01 0.96
C SER A 208 3.84 -16.77 2.18
N SER A 209 5.03 -17.35 2.15
CA SER A 209 6.02 -17.19 3.20
C SER A 209 7.40 -16.90 2.63
N ALA A 210 8.16 -16.08 3.35
CA ALA A 210 9.52 -15.71 2.96
C ALA A 210 10.40 -15.44 4.18
N VAL A 211 11.71 -15.47 3.96
CA VAL A 211 12.67 -14.89 4.90
C VAL A 211 12.63 -13.37 4.74
N VAL A 212 12.32 -12.67 5.82
CA VAL A 212 12.20 -11.20 5.84
C VAL A 212 13.14 -10.61 6.88
N ASP A 213 13.63 -9.41 6.57
CA ASP A 213 14.36 -8.58 7.52
C ASP A 213 13.36 -7.79 8.36
N VAL A 214 13.41 -7.96 9.68
CA VAL A 214 12.50 -7.33 10.64
C VAL A 214 13.11 -6.15 11.39
N ASP A 215 14.25 -5.63 10.94
CA ASP A 215 14.82 -4.41 11.52
C ASP A 215 13.86 -3.23 11.32
N PRO A 216 13.33 -2.63 12.41
CA PRO A 216 12.41 -1.49 12.30
C PRO A 216 13.07 -0.25 11.68
N GLN A 217 14.40 -0.14 11.71
CA GLN A 217 15.16 0.97 11.12
C GLN A 217 15.59 0.72 9.67
N ARG A 218 15.28 -0.44 9.09
CA ARG A 218 15.62 -0.77 7.71
C ARG A 218 15.03 0.21 6.70
N ILE A 219 13.83 0.70 6.95
CA ILE A 219 13.17 1.71 6.12
C ILE A 219 13.51 3.10 6.65
N GLN A 220 14.26 3.84 5.86
CA GLN A 220 14.52 5.26 6.10
C GLN A 220 13.49 6.09 5.33
N VAL A 221 12.76 6.93 6.05
CA VAL A 221 11.73 7.80 5.46
C VAL A 221 12.31 9.19 5.26
N THR A 222 12.15 9.71 4.05
CA THR A 222 12.51 11.06 3.66
C THR A 222 11.25 11.91 3.53
N LEU A 223 11.20 13.03 4.24
CA LEU A 223 10.12 14.00 4.04
C LEU A 223 10.40 14.82 2.77
N PRO A 224 9.37 15.09 1.96
CA PRO A 224 9.53 15.92 0.77
C PRO A 224 9.99 17.34 1.12
N ASP A 225 10.89 17.88 0.32
CA ASP A 225 11.38 19.27 0.37
C ASP A 225 10.85 20.12 -0.79
N ASP A 226 10.14 19.49 -1.74
CA ASP A 226 9.59 20.08 -2.96
C ASP A 226 8.05 20.26 -2.90
N PHE A 227 7.45 20.14 -1.72
CA PHE A 227 6.03 20.34 -1.50
C PHE A 227 5.74 21.04 -0.17
N GLU A 228 5.06 22.18 -0.24
CA GLU A 228 4.66 22.95 0.93
C GLU A 228 3.27 22.53 1.42
N LEU A 229 3.21 22.10 2.68
CA LEU A 229 1.95 21.85 3.37
C LEU A 229 1.29 23.20 3.73
N PRO A 230 -0.06 23.26 3.86
CA PRO A 230 -0.74 24.49 4.27
C PRO A 230 -0.31 24.88 5.70
N GLU A 231 -0.25 26.20 5.97
CA GLU A 231 0.18 26.73 7.28
C GLU A 231 -0.61 26.15 8.46
N ASP A 232 -1.90 25.87 8.25
CA ASP A 232 -2.78 25.26 9.25
C ASP A 232 -2.66 23.72 9.30
N GLY A 233 -1.78 23.13 8.48
CA GLY A 233 -1.52 21.69 8.43
C GLY A 233 -2.64 20.87 7.77
N VAL A 234 -2.45 19.55 7.72
CA VAL A 234 -3.35 18.60 7.05
C VAL A 234 -4.07 17.65 8.02
N HIS A 235 -3.75 17.74 9.30
CA HIS A 235 -4.24 16.80 10.31
C HIS A 235 -5.65 17.12 10.80
N ILE A 236 -6.27 16.12 11.43
CA ILE A 236 -7.60 16.21 12.02
C ILE A 236 -7.67 17.35 13.05
N ARG A 237 -8.80 18.06 13.06
CA ARG A 237 -9.04 19.19 13.98
C ARG A 237 -10.52 19.36 14.31
N TRP A 238 -10.81 20.17 15.30
CA TRP A 238 -12.15 20.54 15.66
C TRP A 238 -12.22 21.99 16.16
N PRO A 239 -13.15 22.84 15.67
CA PRO A 239 -14.11 22.58 14.59
C PRO A 239 -13.44 22.49 13.23
N ASP A 240 -14.07 21.78 12.27
CA ASP A 240 -13.55 21.61 10.91
C ASP A 240 -14.71 21.60 9.88
N PRO A 241 -15.01 22.74 9.22
CA PRO A 241 -16.12 22.84 8.28
C PRO A 241 -15.92 21.90 7.07
N PRO A 242 -16.99 21.25 6.53
CA PRO A 242 -16.89 20.29 5.44
C PRO A 242 -16.17 20.81 4.19
N LEU A 243 -16.43 22.03 3.76
CA LEU A 243 -15.75 22.63 2.58
C LEU A 243 -14.26 22.88 2.84
N ALA A 244 -13.85 23.13 4.10
CA ALA A 244 -12.45 23.26 4.44
C ALA A 244 -11.75 21.89 4.40
N GLN A 245 -12.42 20.84 4.84
CA GLN A 245 -11.93 19.46 4.71
C GLN A 245 -11.77 19.06 3.24
N GLU A 246 -12.78 19.33 2.41
CA GLU A 246 -12.75 19.05 0.97
C GLU A 246 -11.59 19.77 0.27
N LYS A 247 -11.43 21.07 0.54
CA LYS A 247 -10.30 21.84 0.01
C LYS A 247 -8.97 21.23 0.43
N ARG A 248 -8.84 20.90 1.71
CA ARG A 248 -7.61 20.33 2.26
C ARG A 248 -7.28 18.97 1.64
N LEU A 249 -8.29 18.13 1.43
CA LEU A 249 -8.13 16.82 0.78
C LEU A 249 -7.69 16.99 -0.69
N ASN A 250 -8.41 17.77 -1.48
CA ASN A 250 -8.22 17.83 -2.93
C ASN A 250 -7.10 18.79 -3.39
N VAL A 251 -6.70 19.76 -2.55
CA VAL A 251 -5.66 20.72 -2.91
C VAL A 251 -4.31 20.38 -2.28
N TYR A 252 -4.29 19.72 -1.11
CA TYR A 252 -3.05 19.48 -0.39
C TYR A 252 -2.77 18.02 -0.14
N LYS A 253 -3.67 17.24 0.50
CA LYS A 253 -3.37 15.91 0.97
C LYS A 253 -2.95 14.94 -0.15
N ILE A 254 -3.68 14.95 -1.28
CA ILE A 254 -3.38 14.06 -2.42
C ILE A 254 -2.04 14.42 -3.05
N TYR A 255 -1.71 15.70 -3.13
CA TYR A 255 -0.42 16.16 -3.68
C TYR A 255 0.73 15.90 -2.70
N ALA A 256 0.49 16.06 -1.39
CA ALA A 256 1.43 15.64 -0.36
C ALA A 256 1.75 14.15 -0.45
N ALA A 257 0.73 13.30 -0.70
CA ALA A 257 0.95 11.87 -0.89
C ALA A 257 1.82 11.56 -2.13
N ARG A 258 1.62 12.26 -3.25
CA ARG A 258 2.49 12.14 -4.43
C ARG A 258 3.92 12.59 -4.15
N ALA A 259 4.09 13.73 -3.49
CA ALA A 259 5.41 14.24 -3.12
C ALA A 259 6.14 13.24 -2.20
N PHE A 260 5.43 12.67 -1.21
CA PHE A 260 5.98 11.65 -0.33
C PHE A 260 6.39 10.38 -1.10
N ALA A 261 5.55 9.91 -2.03
CA ALA A 261 5.86 8.75 -2.87
C ALA A 261 7.13 8.97 -3.69
N ARG A 262 7.32 10.18 -4.25
CA ARG A 262 8.52 10.58 -5.00
C ARG A 262 9.76 10.63 -4.10
N ALA A 263 9.69 11.32 -2.96
CA ALA A 263 10.81 11.47 -2.04
C ALA A 263 11.30 10.13 -1.48
N ASN A 264 10.41 9.14 -1.37
CA ASN A 264 10.72 7.80 -0.85
C ASN A 264 10.90 6.75 -1.96
N GLY A 265 10.89 7.15 -3.23
CA GLY A 265 11.16 6.25 -4.35
C GLY A 265 10.22 5.04 -4.38
N LEU A 266 8.90 5.25 -4.17
CA LEU A 266 7.94 4.15 -4.17
C LEU A 266 7.76 3.57 -5.57
N ASN A 267 7.98 4.36 -6.61
CA ASN A 267 8.06 3.88 -7.98
C ASN A 267 9.54 3.69 -8.35
N LYS A 268 9.92 2.49 -8.75
CA LYS A 268 11.33 2.11 -8.97
C LYS A 268 11.54 1.55 -10.36
N VAL A 269 12.53 2.09 -11.07
CA VAL A 269 13.04 1.47 -12.29
C VAL A 269 13.83 0.22 -11.86
N MET A 270 13.31 -0.94 -12.23
CA MET A 270 13.88 -2.25 -11.86
C MET A 270 14.82 -2.80 -12.93
N LEU A 271 14.56 -2.47 -14.19
CA LEU A 271 15.44 -2.70 -15.32
C LEU A 271 15.52 -1.42 -16.15
N ASP A 272 16.68 -1.08 -16.63
CA ASP A 272 16.89 0.14 -17.43
C ASP A 272 17.70 -0.15 -18.70
N SER A 273 17.58 0.72 -19.70
CA SER A 273 18.32 0.64 -20.94
C SER A 273 18.85 2.01 -21.36
N PRO A 274 20.10 2.09 -21.88
CA PRO A 274 20.65 3.34 -22.40
C PRO A 274 19.98 3.80 -23.71
N SER A 275 19.23 2.91 -24.38
CA SER A 275 18.48 3.18 -25.62
C SER A 275 17.06 2.63 -25.49
N PRO A 276 16.23 3.24 -24.64
CA PRO A 276 14.92 2.70 -24.31
C PRO A 276 13.96 2.75 -25.51
N ARG A 277 13.19 1.68 -25.70
CA ARG A 277 12.17 1.56 -26.74
C ARG A 277 10.86 1.00 -26.20
N LEU A 278 10.94 -0.05 -25.37
CA LEU A 278 9.79 -0.73 -24.79
C LEU A 278 9.82 -0.57 -23.26
N GLY A 279 8.74 -0.09 -22.68
CA GLY A 279 8.54 -0.01 -21.23
C GLY A 279 7.52 -1.04 -20.74
N ILE A 280 7.76 -1.63 -19.58
CA ILE A 280 6.75 -2.37 -18.82
C ILE A 280 6.51 -1.63 -17.51
N ILE A 281 5.27 -1.27 -17.23
CA ILE A 281 4.86 -0.72 -15.93
C ILE A 281 4.00 -1.76 -15.22
N THR A 282 4.33 -2.07 -13.98
CA THR A 282 3.64 -3.12 -13.22
C THR A 282 3.61 -2.82 -11.72
N THR A 283 2.80 -3.54 -10.97
CA THR A 283 2.61 -3.32 -9.51
C THR A 283 2.31 -4.64 -8.80
N GLY A 284 2.54 -4.66 -7.47
CA GLY A 284 2.17 -5.78 -6.62
C GLY A 284 2.69 -7.12 -7.13
N LYS A 285 1.84 -8.14 -7.07
CA LYS A 285 2.17 -9.51 -7.51
C LYS A 285 2.46 -9.57 -9.02
N SER A 286 1.77 -8.77 -9.85
CA SER A 286 2.01 -8.72 -11.30
C SER A 286 3.46 -8.38 -11.65
N TYR A 287 4.19 -7.64 -10.76
CA TYR A 287 5.62 -7.43 -10.92
C TYR A 287 6.42 -8.75 -10.85
N LEU A 288 6.04 -9.66 -9.96
CA LEU A 288 6.71 -10.96 -9.84
C LEU A 288 6.44 -11.82 -11.09
N ASP A 289 5.23 -11.75 -11.65
CA ASP A 289 4.87 -12.46 -12.88
C ASP A 289 5.66 -11.93 -14.07
N VAL A 290 5.80 -10.61 -14.21
CA VAL A 290 6.65 -9.98 -15.24
C VAL A 290 8.10 -10.43 -15.08
N ARG A 291 8.63 -10.48 -13.85
CA ARG A 291 10.02 -10.97 -13.63
C ARG A 291 10.16 -12.42 -14.04
N GLN A 292 9.21 -13.28 -13.66
CA GLN A 292 9.23 -14.69 -14.05
C GLN A 292 9.14 -14.86 -15.57
N ALA A 293 8.27 -14.11 -16.23
CA ALA A 293 8.15 -14.16 -17.69
C ALA A 293 9.45 -13.74 -18.39
N LEU A 294 10.15 -12.72 -17.89
CA LEU A 294 11.45 -12.31 -18.42
C LEU A 294 12.51 -13.39 -18.21
N ASP A 295 12.53 -14.04 -17.05
CA ASP A 295 13.45 -15.14 -16.76
C ASP A 295 13.17 -16.35 -17.66
N ASP A 296 11.91 -16.72 -17.88
CA ASP A 296 11.49 -17.82 -18.78
C ASP A 296 11.83 -17.54 -20.24
N LEU A 297 11.82 -16.27 -20.66
CA LEU A 297 12.27 -15.84 -21.98
C LEU A 297 13.80 -15.70 -22.09
N GLY A 298 14.54 -15.89 -21.01
CA GLY A 298 15.99 -15.71 -20.96
C GLY A 298 16.44 -14.25 -21.10
N LEU A 299 15.57 -13.29 -20.74
CA LEU A 299 15.83 -11.86 -20.81
C LEU A 299 16.49 -11.40 -19.49
N ASP A 300 17.79 -11.57 -19.40
CA ASP A 300 18.58 -11.02 -18.30
C ASP A 300 18.75 -9.48 -18.42
N GLU A 301 19.34 -8.84 -17.43
CA GLU A 301 19.54 -7.38 -17.41
C GLU A 301 20.36 -6.88 -18.62
N ALA A 302 21.37 -7.63 -19.05
CA ALA A 302 22.23 -7.24 -20.16
C ALA A 302 21.46 -7.29 -21.50
N LEU A 303 20.67 -8.33 -21.71
CA LEU A 303 19.84 -8.46 -22.89
C LEU A 303 18.70 -7.44 -22.91
N CYS A 304 18.03 -7.21 -21.75
CA CYS A 304 17.04 -6.15 -21.61
C CYS A 304 17.62 -4.78 -21.99
N ALA A 305 18.82 -4.44 -21.49
CA ALA A 305 19.50 -3.20 -21.83
C ALA A 305 19.81 -3.11 -23.33
N GLN A 306 20.22 -4.23 -23.96
CA GLN A 306 20.56 -4.30 -25.40
C GLN A 306 19.31 -4.12 -26.27
N VAL A 307 18.18 -4.74 -25.94
CA VAL A 307 16.95 -4.68 -26.75
C VAL A 307 16.12 -3.41 -26.49
N GLY A 308 16.49 -2.61 -25.50
CA GLY A 308 15.81 -1.37 -25.19
C GLY A 308 14.62 -1.53 -24.25
N LEU A 309 14.59 -2.59 -23.43
CA LEU A 309 13.53 -2.85 -22.47
C LEU A 309 13.80 -2.16 -21.11
N ARG A 310 12.80 -1.46 -20.61
CA ARG A 310 12.76 -0.91 -19.25
C ARG A 310 11.61 -1.50 -18.46
N VAL A 311 11.77 -1.64 -17.15
CA VAL A 311 10.69 -2.09 -16.24
C VAL A 311 10.58 -1.12 -15.08
N LEU A 312 9.39 -0.54 -14.90
CA LEU A 312 9.02 0.31 -13.75
C LEU A 312 8.06 -0.44 -12.85
N LYS A 313 8.45 -0.59 -11.59
CA LYS A 313 7.56 -1.10 -10.54
C LYS A 313 6.90 0.05 -9.80
N ILE A 314 5.58 0.05 -9.74
CA ILE A 314 4.76 1.01 -9.00
C ILE A 314 4.49 0.47 -7.61
N GLY A 315 4.86 1.23 -6.58
CA GLY A 315 4.55 0.89 -5.18
C GLY A 315 3.26 1.54 -4.69
N MET A 316 2.97 2.77 -5.14
CA MET A 316 1.71 3.46 -4.87
C MET A 316 0.88 3.51 -6.15
N SER A 317 -0.10 2.60 -6.28
CA SER A 317 -0.92 2.47 -7.49
C SER A 317 -1.89 3.64 -7.67
N TRP A 318 -2.28 4.31 -6.59
CA TRP A 318 -3.06 5.54 -6.62
C TRP A 318 -2.72 6.44 -5.43
N PRO A 319 -2.63 7.78 -5.60
CA PRO A 319 -2.55 8.50 -6.88
C PRO A 319 -1.19 8.28 -7.56
N LEU A 320 -1.20 8.00 -8.83
CA LEU A 320 0.04 7.75 -9.59
C LEU A 320 0.94 8.98 -9.60
N GLU A 321 2.18 8.83 -9.15
CA GLU A 321 3.16 9.91 -9.05
C GLU A 321 3.67 10.29 -10.44
N PRO A 322 3.46 11.52 -10.92
CA PRO A 322 3.68 11.86 -12.32
C PRO A 322 5.15 11.99 -12.73
N VAL A 323 6.03 12.47 -11.83
CA VAL A 323 7.43 12.75 -12.21
C VAL A 323 8.17 11.47 -12.56
N SER A 324 7.99 10.43 -11.75
CA SER A 324 8.62 9.12 -11.97
C SER A 324 8.13 8.44 -13.25
N VAL A 325 6.81 8.48 -13.51
CA VAL A 325 6.26 7.83 -14.71
C VAL A 325 6.55 8.64 -15.98
N HIS A 326 6.58 9.97 -15.92
CA HIS A 326 7.00 10.81 -17.05
C HIS A 326 8.46 10.57 -17.41
N GLY A 327 9.37 10.58 -16.42
CA GLY A 327 10.78 10.29 -16.65
C GLY A 327 11.02 8.86 -17.18
N PHE A 328 10.19 7.91 -16.76
CA PHE A 328 10.23 6.56 -17.31
C PHE A 328 9.74 6.51 -18.77
N ALA A 329 8.69 7.26 -19.11
CA ALA A 329 8.08 7.27 -20.43
C ALA A 329 8.94 7.94 -21.53
N GLU A 330 9.90 8.80 -21.11
CA GLU A 330 10.75 9.50 -22.08
C GLU A 330 11.58 8.53 -22.93
N GLY A 331 11.50 8.71 -24.26
CA GLY A 331 12.25 7.93 -25.24
C GLY A 331 11.67 6.54 -25.55
N LEU A 332 10.56 6.15 -24.91
CA LEU A 332 9.87 4.91 -25.21
C LEU A 332 8.96 5.04 -26.45
N ASP A 333 8.93 4.01 -27.28
CA ASP A 333 7.98 3.85 -28.39
C ASP A 333 6.63 3.35 -27.85
N GLU A 334 6.69 2.42 -26.89
CA GLU A 334 5.52 1.74 -26.32
C GLU A 334 5.69 1.43 -24.83
N ILE A 335 4.60 1.45 -24.11
CA ILE A 335 4.50 1.01 -22.71
C ILE A 335 3.41 -0.04 -22.59
N LEU A 336 3.78 -1.23 -22.09
CA LEU A 336 2.84 -2.26 -21.64
C LEU A 336 2.58 -2.08 -20.14
N VAL A 337 1.32 -1.93 -19.76
CA VAL A 337 0.90 -1.92 -18.35
C VAL A 337 0.40 -3.31 -17.97
N VAL A 338 1.00 -3.90 -16.93
CA VAL A 338 0.62 -5.22 -16.41
C VAL A 338 0.14 -5.05 -14.97
N GLU A 339 -1.16 -5.15 -14.77
CA GLU A 339 -1.83 -5.01 -13.49
C GLU A 339 -3.03 -5.98 -13.39
N GLU A 340 -3.49 -6.24 -12.17
CA GLU A 340 -4.58 -7.19 -11.92
C GLU A 340 -5.96 -6.58 -12.15
N LYS A 341 -6.85 -7.32 -12.85
CA LYS A 341 -8.24 -6.95 -13.10
C LYS A 341 -8.36 -5.69 -13.99
N ARG A 342 -9.19 -4.73 -13.59
CA ARG A 342 -9.44 -3.51 -14.35
C ARG A 342 -8.31 -2.51 -14.17
N SER A 343 -8.12 -1.68 -15.18
CA SER A 343 -7.09 -0.65 -15.21
C SER A 343 -7.19 0.35 -14.04
N ILE A 344 -6.07 0.59 -13.40
CA ILE A 344 -5.84 1.62 -12.38
C ILE A 344 -4.65 2.49 -12.78
N ILE A 345 -3.53 1.84 -13.10
CA ILE A 345 -2.29 2.51 -13.49
C ILE A 345 -2.41 2.98 -14.94
N GLU A 346 -2.91 2.12 -15.82
CA GLU A 346 -3.10 2.42 -17.25
C GLU A 346 -3.95 3.68 -17.45
N ASP A 347 -5.11 3.79 -16.78
CA ASP A 347 -6.00 4.94 -16.89
C ASP A 347 -5.31 6.25 -16.44
N GLN A 348 -4.59 6.21 -15.31
CA GLN A 348 -3.87 7.38 -14.81
C GLN A 348 -2.71 7.75 -15.71
N LEU A 349 -1.93 6.78 -16.20
CA LEU A 349 -0.82 6.98 -17.10
C LEU A 349 -1.29 7.59 -18.41
N THR A 350 -2.32 7.01 -19.02
CA THR A 350 -2.91 7.49 -20.28
C THR A 350 -3.40 8.94 -20.12
N GLY A 351 -4.11 9.23 -19.03
CA GLY A 351 -4.56 10.59 -18.72
C GLY A 351 -3.42 11.58 -18.55
N GLN A 352 -2.32 11.17 -17.92
CA GLN A 352 -1.14 12.02 -17.72
C GLN A 352 -0.38 12.29 -19.02
N LEU A 353 -0.29 11.28 -19.92
CA LEU A 353 0.44 11.40 -21.18
C LEU A 353 -0.40 12.00 -22.33
N TYR A 354 -1.72 12.12 -22.15
CA TYR A 354 -2.62 12.55 -23.23
C TYR A 354 -2.20 13.84 -23.94
N ASN A 355 -1.73 14.83 -23.18
CA ASN A 355 -1.31 16.13 -23.71
C ASN A 355 0.16 16.18 -24.14
N TRP A 356 0.88 15.09 -24.12
CA TRP A 356 2.24 15.07 -24.64
C TRP A 356 2.25 15.24 -26.17
N PRO A 357 3.30 15.87 -26.73
CA PRO A 357 3.44 15.98 -28.19
C PRO A 357 3.39 14.59 -28.84
N VAL A 358 2.62 14.47 -29.93
CA VAL A 358 2.40 13.19 -30.63
C VAL A 358 3.71 12.46 -30.97
N GLY A 359 4.78 13.19 -31.33
CA GLY A 359 6.09 12.59 -31.65
C GLY A 359 6.95 12.20 -30.43
N LYS A 360 6.47 12.43 -29.18
CA LYS A 360 7.17 12.07 -27.95
C LYS A 360 6.35 11.14 -27.05
N ARG A 361 5.07 11.03 -27.33
CA ARG A 361 4.14 10.24 -26.54
C ARG A 361 4.25 8.77 -26.93
N PRO A 362 4.66 7.86 -26.01
CA PRO A 362 4.64 6.44 -26.27
C PRO A 362 3.19 5.96 -26.45
N ARG A 363 3.03 4.88 -27.20
CA ARG A 363 1.78 4.11 -27.20
C ARG A 363 1.65 3.41 -25.84
N VAL A 364 0.46 3.44 -25.24
CA VAL A 364 0.16 2.72 -24.00
C VAL A 364 -0.82 1.60 -24.33
N VAL A 365 -0.48 0.38 -23.96
CA VAL A 365 -1.31 -0.81 -24.06
C VAL A 365 -1.34 -1.51 -22.69
N GLY A 366 -2.43 -2.19 -22.38
CA GLY A 366 -2.60 -2.86 -21.08
C GLY A 366 -3.79 -3.78 -21.12
N GLU A 367 -4.95 -3.37 -20.62
CA GLU A 367 -6.18 -4.15 -20.71
C GLU A 367 -6.58 -4.43 -22.16
N PHE A 368 -6.34 -3.44 -23.03
CA PHE A 368 -6.61 -3.51 -24.46
C PHE A 368 -5.38 -3.12 -25.28
N ASP A 369 -5.28 -3.67 -26.50
CA ASP A 369 -4.34 -3.21 -27.52
C ASP A 369 -4.83 -1.95 -28.25
N GLU A 370 -4.05 -1.46 -29.19
CA GLU A 370 -4.38 -0.27 -29.97
C GLU A 370 -5.56 -0.46 -30.94
N GLN A 371 -6.02 -1.68 -31.17
CA GLN A 371 -7.23 -2.00 -31.94
C GLN A 371 -8.47 -2.17 -31.04
N GLY A 372 -8.30 -2.07 -29.71
CA GLY A 372 -9.35 -2.30 -28.73
C GLY A 372 -9.66 -3.78 -28.51
N GLN A 373 -8.72 -4.66 -28.84
CA GLN A 373 -8.81 -6.09 -28.52
C GLN A 373 -8.20 -6.33 -27.13
N SER A 374 -8.85 -7.18 -26.34
CA SER A 374 -8.38 -7.51 -24.99
C SER A 374 -7.01 -8.23 -25.07
N LEU A 375 -6.01 -7.66 -24.46
CA LEU A 375 -4.68 -8.26 -24.30
C LEU A 375 -4.62 -9.16 -23.09
N LEU A 376 -5.30 -8.76 -21.99
CA LEU A 376 -5.31 -9.47 -20.72
C LEU A 376 -6.69 -10.02 -20.44
N CYS A 377 -6.76 -11.22 -19.89
CA CYS A 377 -8.03 -11.83 -19.53
C CYS A 377 -8.48 -11.30 -18.15
N LEU A 378 -9.56 -10.52 -18.13
CA LEU A 378 -10.15 -9.99 -16.90
C LEU A 378 -10.75 -11.06 -15.99
N LEU A 379 -11.06 -12.24 -16.54
CA LEU A 379 -11.68 -13.33 -15.80
C LEU A 379 -10.68 -14.16 -15.01
N TYR A 380 -9.42 -14.20 -15.49
CA TYR A 380 -8.35 -14.98 -14.88
C TYR A 380 -7.43 -14.07 -14.11
N THR A 381 -6.95 -14.55 -12.99
CA THR A 381 -5.75 -14.10 -12.32
C THR A 381 -4.60 -15.00 -12.76
N SER A 382 -3.39 -14.67 -12.39
CA SER A 382 -2.18 -15.44 -12.68
C SER A 382 -2.21 -16.93 -12.29
N ASP A 383 -3.23 -17.38 -11.55
CA ASP A 383 -3.45 -18.78 -11.20
C ASP A 383 -4.22 -19.58 -12.27
N ALA A 384 -4.57 -19.00 -13.39
CA ALA A 384 -5.31 -19.67 -14.46
C ALA A 384 -4.49 -20.74 -15.19
N ALA A 385 -3.24 -20.95 -14.85
CA ALA A 385 -2.39 -21.98 -15.41
C ALA A 385 -2.67 -23.40 -14.86
N ASP A 386 -3.56 -23.53 -13.87
CA ASP A 386 -3.87 -24.82 -13.21
C ASP A 386 -5.19 -25.47 -13.70
N GLU A 387 -5.81 -25.03 -14.80
CA GLU A 387 -6.94 -25.70 -15.47
C GLU A 387 -6.54 -26.38 -16.77
#